data_ff39bfae283ead1ebb85f5e17dd5605d
#
_entry.id   ff39bfae283ead1ebb85f5e17dd5605d
#
_cell.length_a   1.000
_cell.length_b   1.000
_cell.length_c   1.000
_cell.angle_alpha   90.00
_cell.angle_beta   90.00
_cell.angle_gamma   90.00
#
_symmetry.space_group_name_H-M   'P 1'
#
loop_
_entity.id
_entity.type
_entity.pdbx_description
1 polymer ?
#
loop_
_entity_poly.entity_id
_entity_poly.type
_entity_poly.pdbx_seq_one_letter_code
_entity_poly.pdbx_strand_id
1 'polypeptide(L)'
;IIMTREANPIPQGKYVPATRFGNMIFTAGMTPRNNGVLLKTGKIKATDEIADYKEAVVQAAKNALTAAKNKLENGEKIVQIMQITVYVNSETDFTKQPKIADFASEYFCEELGESGVGSRAAVGVAVLPGDAPVEISIIAGVEN
;
A
#
# COMPACT_ATOMS: atom_id res chain seq x y z
N ILE A 1 -7.45 11.56 26.01
CA ILE A 1 -7.70 11.87 24.58
C ILE A 1 -8.01 10.57 23.85
N ILE A 2 -9.19 10.50 23.25
CA ILE A 2 -9.60 9.35 22.44
C ILE A 2 -8.92 9.48 21.07
N MET A 3 -8.12 8.48 20.70
CA MET A 3 -7.56 8.42 19.35
C MET A 3 -8.66 8.02 18.37
N THR A 4 -8.92 8.92 17.40
CA THR A 4 -9.80 8.59 16.27
C THR A 4 -9.00 7.78 15.26
N ARG A 5 -9.49 6.59 14.93
CA ARG A 5 -8.85 5.70 13.95
C ARG A 5 -9.77 5.48 12.76
N GLU A 6 -9.19 5.47 11.57
CA GLU A 6 -9.92 5.02 10.40
C GLU A 6 -10.13 3.50 10.49
N ALA A 7 -11.25 3.04 9.93
CA ALA A 7 -11.54 1.62 9.87
C ALA A 7 -10.51 0.90 9.00
N ASN A 8 -10.12 -0.31 9.40
CA ASN A 8 -9.27 -1.17 8.60
C ASN A 8 -9.94 -1.53 7.27
N PRO A 9 -9.13 -1.72 6.21
CA PRO A 9 -9.62 -2.39 5.01
C PRO A 9 -10.20 -3.75 5.37
N ILE A 10 -11.29 -4.13 4.71
CA ILE A 10 -11.97 -5.41 4.95
C ILE A 10 -11.12 -6.55 4.37
N PRO A 11 -10.65 -7.52 5.17
CA PRO A 11 -9.90 -8.66 4.64
C PRO A 11 -10.75 -9.46 3.65
N GLN A 12 -10.15 -9.79 2.52
CA GLN A 12 -10.80 -10.58 1.46
C GLN A 12 -10.51 -12.08 1.60
N GLY A 13 -10.16 -12.53 2.79
CA GLY A 13 -9.83 -13.92 3.07
C GLY A 13 -9.54 -14.13 4.55
N LYS A 14 -9.00 -15.30 4.88
CA LYS A 14 -8.69 -15.68 6.25
C LYS A 14 -7.34 -15.11 6.68
N TYR A 15 -7.29 -13.80 6.92
CA TYR A 15 -6.10 -13.11 7.40
C TYR A 15 -6.49 -11.82 8.12
N VAL A 16 -5.53 -11.18 8.76
CA VAL A 16 -5.73 -9.89 9.43
C VAL A 16 -5.03 -8.77 8.62
N PRO A 17 -5.48 -7.52 8.73
CA PRO A 17 -4.89 -6.42 7.96
C PRO A 17 -3.42 -6.15 8.25
N ALA A 18 -2.99 -6.37 9.50
CA ALA A 18 -1.59 -6.21 9.89
C ALA A 18 -1.28 -7.05 11.11
N THR A 19 -0.01 -7.42 11.24
CA THR A 19 0.54 -8.08 12.42
C THR A 19 1.67 -7.24 12.98
N ARG A 20 1.93 -7.38 14.28
CA ARG A 20 2.99 -6.65 14.95
C ARG A 20 3.84 -7.59 15.79
N PHE A 21 5.15 -7.40 15.73
CA PHE A 21 6.10 -8.06 16.61
C PHE A 21 7.13 -7.03 17.07
N GLY A 22 7.19 -6.77 18.38
CA GLY A 22 8.04 -5.72 18.91
C GLY A 22 7.69 -4.36 18.32
N ASN A 23 8.67 -3.70 17.73
CA ASN A 23 8.51 -2.39 17.10
C ASN A 23 8.36 -2.47 15.57
N MET A 24 8.00 -3.64 15.04
CA MET A 24 7.81 -3.87 13.61
C MET A 24 6.38 -4.25 13.31
N ILE A 25 5.78 -3.55 12.37
CA ILE A 25 4.41 -3.82 11.87
C ILE A 25 4.50 -4.28 10.42
N PHE A 26 3.80 -5.37 10.12
CA PHE A 26 3.74 -5.98 8.80
C PHE A 26 2.31 -5.93 8.29
N THR A 27 2.04 -5.31 7.15
CA THR A 27 0.69 -5.29 6.61
C THR A 27 0.44 -6.46 5.66
N ALA A 28 -0.82 -6.82 5.53
CA ALA A 28 -1.26 -7.62 4.40
C ALA A 28 -1.08 -6.83 3.10
N GLY A 29 -1.11 -7.51 1.96
CA GLY A 29 -1.14 -6.87 0.65
C GLY A 29 -2.49 -6.19 0.42
N MET A 30 -2.47 -4.92 0.06
CA MET A 30 -3.67 -4.12 -0.11
C MET A 30 -3.89 -3.78 -1.57
N THR A 31 -5.06 -4.17 -2.08
CA THR A 31 -5.55 -3.74 -3.39
C THR A 31 -6.31 -2.41 -3.24
N PRO A 32 -6.58 -1.69 -4.34
CA PRO A 32 -7.21 -0.37 -4.26
C PRO A 32 -8.73 -0.45 -4.02
N ARG A 33 -9.12 -1.08 -2.91
CA ARG A 33 -10.52 -1.16 -2.50
C ARG A 33 -10.88 0.02 -1.60
N ASN A 34 -12.07 0.56 -1.84
CA ASN A 34 -12.69 1.52 -0.97
C ASN A 34 -14.05 0.95 -0.57
N ASN A 35 -14.24 0.71 0.73
CA ASN A 35 -15.44 0.03 1.25
C ASN A 35 -15.70 -1.31 0.56
N GLY A 36 -14.63 -2.07 0.30
CA GLY A 36 -14.70 -3.40 -0.32
C GLY A 36 -14.82 -3.41 -1.84
N VAL A 37 -14.91 -2.25 -2.48
CA VAL A 37 -15.06 -2.13 -3.94
C VAL A 37 -13.76 -1.66 -4.58
N LEU A 38 -13.29 -2.38 -5.60
CA LEU A 38 -12.11 -1.97 -6.36
C LEU A 38 -12.41 -0.70 -7.16
N LEU A 39 -11.54 0.31 -7.05
CA LEU A 39 -11.67 1.55 -7.81
C LEU A 39 -11.35 1.36 -9.28
N LYS A 40 -10.56 0.35 -9.60
CA LYS A 40 -10.10 0.08 -10.96
C LYS A 40 -9.74 -1.38 -11.08
N THR A 41 -9.95 -1.96 -12.26
CA THR A 41 -9.55 -3.34 -12.58
C THR A 41 -8.85 -3.38 -13.93
N GLY A 42 -8.13 -4.46 -14.18
CA GLY A 42 -7.47 -4.74 -15.44
C GLY A 42 -5.97 -4.52 -15.40
N LYS A 43 -5.31 -5.11 -16.38
CA LYS A 43 -3.86 -5.02 -16.54
C LYS A 43 -3.43 -3.65 -17.05
N ILE A 44 -2.31 -3.17 -16.53
CA ILE A 44 -1.65 -1.98 -17.03
C ILE A 44 -0.93 -2.32 -18.34
N LYS A 45 -1.19 -1.55 -19.37
CA LYS A 45 -0.63 -1.76 -20.71
C LYS A 45 0.49 -0.76 -20.98
N ALA A 46 1.43 -1.16 -21.84
CA ALA A 46 2.52 -0.26 -22.26
C ALA A 46 2.00 1.03 -22.91
N THR A 47 0.80 0.99 -23.52
CA THR A 47 0.16 2.13 -24.17
C THR A 47 -0.69 2.99 -23.23
N ASP A 48 -0.87 2.57 -21.98
CA ASP A 48 -1.68 3.31 -21.02
C ASP A 48 -0.94 4.56 -20.50
N GLU A 49 -1.72 5.58 -20.14
CA GLU A 49 -1.20 6.76 -19.43
C GLU A 49 -0.97 6.37 -17.95
N ILE A 50 0.26 6.57 -17.49
CA ILE A 50 0.67 6.25 -16.11
C ILE A 50 -0.23 6.98 -15.09
N ALA A 51 -0.55 8.26 -15.35
CA ALA A 51 -1.36 9.09 -14.46
C ALA A 51 -2.76 8.54 -14.21
N ASP A 52 -3.29 7.72 -15.10
CA ASP A 52 -4.63 7.12 -14.94
C ASP A 52 -4.71 6.13 -13.79
N TYR A 53 -3.57 5.69 -13.28
CA TYR A 53 -3.49 4.73 -12.17
C TYR A 53 -3.24 5.38 -10.81
N LYS A 54 -3.01 6.70 -10.78
CA LYS A 54 -2.65 7.41 -9.53
C LYS A 54 -3.67 7.19 -8.42
N GLU A 55 -4.96 7.38 -8.70
CA GLU A 55 -6.01 7.24 -7.68
C GLU A 55 -6.04 5.84 -7.09
N ALA A 56 -5.94 4.81 -7.92
CA ALA A 56 -5.92 3.42 -7.48
C ALA A 56 -4.69 3.12 -6.61
N VAL A 57 -3.51 3.56 -7.05
CA VAL A 57 -2.26 3.34 -6.31
C VAL A 57 -2.30 4.03 -4.95
N VAL A 58 -2.76 5.27 -4.90
CA VAL A 58 -2.89 6.03 -3.65
C VAL A 58 -3.88 5.34 -2.70
N GLN A 59 -5.00 4.82 -3.20
CA GLN A 59 -5.96 4.08 -2.37
C GLN A 59 -5.33 2.82 -1.76
N ALA A 60 -4.59 2.05 -2.55
CA ALA A 60 -3.90 0.86 -2.04
C ALA A 60 -2.85 1.23 -0.97
N ALA A 61 -2.07 2.28 -1.22
CA ALA A 61 -1.09 2.79 -0.25
C ALA A 61 -1.76 3.27 1.04
N LYS A 62 -2.86 3.99 0.92
CA LYS A 62 -3.67 4.45 2.06
C LYS A 62 -4.18 3.28 2.87
N ASN A 63 -4.65 2.23 2.22
CA ASN A 63 -5.13 1.02 2.90
C ASN A 63 -4.00 0.37 3.71
N ALA A 64 -2.81 0.27 3.15
CA ALA A 64 -1.65 -0.29 3.85
C ALA A 64 -1.26 0.59 5.06
N LEU A 65 -1.21 1.90 4.88
CA LEU A 65 -0.86 2.82 5.97
C LEU A 65 -1.90 2.80 7.09
N THR A 66 -3.19 2.75 6.76
CA THR A 66 -4.28 2.64 7.73
C THR A 66 -4.14 1.36 8.56
N ALA A 67 -3.88 0.22 7.92
CA ALA A 67 -3.69 -1.05 8.61
C ALA A 67 -2.50 -0.99 9.58
N ALA A 68 -1.39 -0.37 9.16
CA ALA A 68 -0.21 -0.20 10.00
C ALA A 68 -0.51 0.72 11.20
N LYS A 69 -1.13 1.88 10.96
CA LYS A 69 -1.47 2.84 12.01
C LYS A 69 -2.40 2.26 13.06
N ASN A 70 -3.29 1.35 12.68
CA ASN A 70 -4.22 0.73 13.61
C ASN A 70 -3.55 -0.29 14.56
N LYS A 71 -2.26 -0.57 14.38
CA LYS A 71 -1.44 -1.36 15.31
C LYS A 71 -0.61 -0.50 16.27
N LEU A 72 -0.68 0.82 16.14
CA LEU A 72 0.00 1.72 17.09
C LEU A 72 -0.73 1.76 18.43
N GLU A 73 0.04 1.81 19.51
CA GLU A 73 -0.44 2.07 20.85
C GLU A 73 -0.34 3.57 21.16
N ASN A 74 -0.94 4.00 22.26
CA ASN A 74 -0.94 5.43 22.64
C ASN A 74 0.47 5.98 22.77
N GLY A 75 0.71 7.13 22.14
CA GLY A 75 2.00 7.81 22.16
C GLY A 75 2.99 7.30 21.12
N GLU A 76 2.67 6.25 20.41
CA GLU A 76 3.54 5.69 19.38
C GLU A 76 3.31 6.36 18.02
N LYS A 77 4.36 6.34 17.21
CA LYS A 77 4.30 6.79 15.83
C LYS A 77 5.16 5.90 14.94
N ILE A 78 4.84 5.87 13.65
CA ILE A 78 5.69 5.28 12.64
C ILE A 78 6.89 6.22 12.45
N VAL A 79 8.10 5.70 12.68
CA VAL A 79 9.34 6.47 12.52
C VAL A 79 10.06 6.14 11.25
N GLN A 80 9.70 5.03 10.61
CA GLN A 80 10.30 4.62 9.34
C GLN A 80 9.42 3.60 8.63
N ILE A 81 9.09 3.85 7.39
CA ILE A 81 8.67 2.79 6.49
C ILE A 81 9.92 2.00 6.12
N MET A 82 9.98 0.76 6.54
CA MET A 82 11.16 -0.09 6.32
C MET A 82 11.18 -0.68 4.93
N GLN A 83 10.02 -1.08 4.41
CA GLN A 83 9.90 -1.67 3.09
C GLN A 83 8.54 -1.39 2.50
N ILE A 84 8.54 -1.08 1.21
CA ILE A 84 7.35 -0.93 0.37
C ILE A 84 7.46 -1.96 -0.74
N THR A 85 6.46 -2.81 -0.88
CA THR A 85 6.39 -3.74 -2.01
C THR A 85 5.17 -3.39 -2.84
N VAL A 86 5.38 -3.10 -4.12
CA VAL A 86 4.32 -2.77 -5.06
C VAL A 86 4.29 -3.85 -6.15
N TYR A 87 3.23 -4.63 -6.16
CA TYR A 87 2.95 -5.61 -7.19
C TYR A 87 2.08 -4.95 -8.26
N VAL A 88 2.51 -5.02 -9.50
CA VAL A 88 1.85 -4.35 -10.62
C VAL A 88 1.31 -5.40 -11.59
N ASN A 89 -0.01 -5.46 -11.72
CA ASN A 89 -0.70 -6.33 -12.67
C ASN A 89 -0.56 -5.71 -14.06
N SER A 90 0.41 -6.16 -14.83
CA SER A 90 0.75 -5.51 -16.10
C SER A 90 0.96 -6.50 -17.22
N GLU A 91 0.79 -6.03 -18.44
CA GLU A 91 1.17 -6.76 -19.64
C GLU A 91 2.70 -6.97 -19.66
N THR A 92 3.15 -8.01 -20.36
CA THR A 92 4.56 -8.42 -20.34
C THR A 92 5.51 -7.38 -20.96
N ASP A 93 5.00 -6.50 -21.81
CA ASP A 93 5.77 -5.42 -22.43
C ASP A 93 5.75 -4.11 -21.63
N PHE A 94 5.02 -4.06 -20.51
CA PHE A 94 5.04 -2.91 -19.61
C PHE A 94 6.25 -3.02 -18.69
N THR A 95 7.15 -2.03 -18.72
CA THR A 95 8.40 -2.03 -17.95
C THR A 95 8.54 -0.84 -17.01
N LYS A 96 7.46 -0.05 -16.84
CA LYS A 96 7.48 1.18 -16.02
C LYS A 96 6.87 0.97 -14.64
N GLN A 97 7.03 -0.23 -14.05
CA GLN A 97 6.55 -0.51 -12.68
C GLN A 97 7.03 0.54 -11.67
N PRO A 98 8.29 1.03 -11.72
CA PRO A 98 8.73 2.09 -10.81
C PRO A 98 7.90 3.37 -10.90
N LYS A 99 7.41 3.74 -12.06
CA LYS A 99 6.59 4.94 -12.26
C LYS A 99 5.21 4.79 -11.61
N ILE A 100 4.64 3.61 -11.68
CA ILE A 100 3.39 3.28 -10.97
C ILE A 100 3.63 3.35 -9.46
N ALA A 101 4.71 2.74 -8.99
CA ALA A 101 5.06 2.71 -7.56
C ALA A 101 5.37 4.10 -6.99
N ASP A 102 5.84 5.03 -7.80
CA ASP A 102 6.15 6.40 -7.36
C ASP A 102 4.93 7.09 -6.74
N PHE A 103 3.72 6.81 -7.21
CA PHE A 103 2.51 7.38 -6.60
C PHE A 103 2.34 6.93 -5.15
N ALA A 104 2.69 5.68 -4.84
CA ALA A 104 2.64 5.16 -3.47
C ALA A 104 3.73 5.83 -2.61
N SER A 105 4.97 5.90 -3.12
CA SER A 105 6.08 6.52 -2.40
C SER A 105 5.81 7.99 -2.11
N GLU A 106 5.27 8.74 -3.06
CA GLU A 106 4.87 10.13 -2.87
C GLU A 106 3.80 10.26 -1.78
N TYR A 107 2.80 9.38 -1.78
CA TYR A 107 1.76 9.36 -0.75
C TYR A 107 2.36 9.15 0.64
N PHE A 108 3.24 8.17 0.82
CA PHE A 108 3.88 7.93 2.11
C PHE A 108 4.73 9.12 2.56
N CYS A 109 5.41 9.79 1.65
CA CYS A 109 6.17 11.01 1.97
C CYS A 109 5.27 12.18 2.37
N GLU A 110 4.14 12.35 1.70
CA GLU A 110 3.15 13.37 2.07
C GLU A 110 2.60 13.15 3.47
N GLU A 111 2.33 11.88 3.82
CA GLU A 111 1.76 11.54 5.13
C GLU A 111 2.78 11.50 6.26
N LEU A 112 4.00 11.07 6.01
CA LEU A 112 5.00 10.76 7.05
C LEU A 112 6.29 11.56 6.92
N GLY A 113 6.43 12.40 5.91
CA GLY A 113 7.70 13.09 5.66
C GLY A 113 8.81 12.10 5.33
N GLU A 114 10.01 12.34 5.84
CA GLU A 114 11.18 11.47 5.62
C GLU A 114 10.97 10.05 6.12
N SER A 115 10.15 9.86 7.14
CA SER A 115 9.79 8.53 7.67
C SER A 115 9.06 7.67 6.63
N GLY A 116 8.47 8.29 5.62
CA GLY A 116 7.79 7.61 4.52
C GLY A 116 8.72 7.11 3.41
N VAL A 117 9.99 7.51 3.42
CA VAL A 117 10.98 7.10 2.41
C VAL A 117 11.60 5.78 2.83
N GLY A 118 11.09 4.68 2.30
CA GLY A 118 11.56 3.33 2.62
C GLY A 118 12.27 2.66 1.45
N SER A 119 12.88 1.53 1.73
CA SER A 119 13.35 0.65 0.66
C SER A 119 12.13 0.12 -0.12
N ARG A 120 12.29 -0.15 -1.41
CA ARG A 120 11.15 -0.47 -2.25
C ARG A 120 11.48 -1.52 -3.30
N ALA A 121 10.53 -2.41 -3.54
CA ALA A 121 10.49 -3.23 -4.74
C ALA A 121 9.19 -2.91 -5.51
N ALA A 122 9.30 -2.79 -6.82
CA ALA A 122 8.17 -2.60 -7.73
C ALA A 122 8.30 -3.64 -8.85
N VAL A 123 7.41 -4.62 -8.85
CA VAL A 123 7.53 -5.79 -9.72
C VAL A 123 6.23 -6.03 -10.49
N GLY A 124 6.37 -6.49 -11.72
CA GLY A 124 5.23 -6.95 -12.50
C GLY A 124 4.82 -8.36 -12.10
N VAL A 125 3.54 -8.62 -12.06
CA VAL A 125 2.97 -9.94 -11.80
C VAL A 125 1.98 -10.31 -12.90
N ALA A 126 1.73 -11.62 -13.03
CA ALA A 126 0.83 -12.13 -14.07
C ALA A 126 -0.60 -11.65 -13.90
N VAL A 127 -1.10 -11.61 -12.64
CA VAL A 127 -2.45 -11.17 -12.30
C VAL A 127 -2.52 -10.93 -10.79
N LEU A 128 -3.45 -10.09 -10.36
CA LEU A 128 -3.74 -9.85 -8.95
C LEU A 128 -5.17 -10.25 -8.61
N PRO A 129 -5.46 -10.53 -7.33
CA PRO A 129 -6.82 -10.86 -6.90
C PRO A 129 -7.84 -9.82 -7.37
N GLY A 130 -8.98 -10.29 -7.87
CA GLY A 130 -10.02 -9.42 -8.41
C GLY A 130 -9.62 -8.65 -9.66
N ASP A 131 -8.50 -9.02 -10.29
CA ASP A 131 -7.90 -8.30 -11.42
C ASP A 131 -7.55 -6.84 -11.05
N ALA A 132 -7.16 -6.63 -9.79
CA ALA A 132 -6.69 -5.31 -9.34
C ALA A 132 -5.43 -4.90 -10.11
N PRO A 133 -5.25 -3.59 -10.41
CA PRO A 133 -4.05 -3.16 -11.14
C PRO A 133 -2.79 -3.15 -10.28
N VAL A 134 -2.93 -2.97 -8.98
CA VAL A 134 -1.79 -2.96 -8.04
C VAL A 134 -2.18 -3.61 -6.72
N GLU A 135 -1.16 -4.07 -6.00
CA GLU A 135 -1.26 -4.51 -4.61
C GLU A 135 -0.04 -3.99 -3.86
N ILE A 136 -0.23 -3.45 -2.66
CA ILE A 136 0.84 -2.82 -1.89
C ILE A 136 0.86 -3.39 -0.48
N SER A 137 2.06 -3.76 -0.01
CA SER A 137 2.32 -4.09 1.39
C SER A 137 3.47 -3.25 1.93
N ILE A 138 3.47 -2.99 3.23
CA ILE A 138 4.54 -2.25 3.88
C ILE A 138 4.97 -2.95 5.16
N ILE A 139 6.22 -2.66 5.54
CA ILE A 139 6.76 -2.96 6.87
C ILE A 139 7.13 -1.61 7.50
N ALA A 140 6.63 -1.36 8.70
CA ALA A 140 6.81 -0.09 9.40
C ALA A 140 7.52 -0.29 10.75
N GLY A 141 8.48 0.59 11.04
CA GLY A 141 9.13 0.66 12.34
C GLY A 141 8.46 1.72 13.22
N VAL A 142 8.36 1.43 14.52
CA VAL A 142 7.58 2.20 15.48
C VAL A 142 8.43 2.61 16.67
N GLU A 143 8.23 3.84 17.16
CA GLU A 143 8.79 4.33 18.43
C GLU A 143 7.74 5.19 19.16
N ASN A 144 8.00 5.39 20.44
CA ASN A 144 7.22 6.33 21.25
C ASN A 144 7.50 7.79 20.86
#